data_14aff5349c6d44e1ac9bc2044d941396
#
_entry.id   14aff5349c6d44e1ac9bc2044d941396
#
_cell.length_a   1.000
_cell.length_b   1.000
_cell.length_c   1.000
_cell.angle_alpha   90.00
_cell.angle_beta   90.00
_cell.angle_gamma   90.00
#
_symmetry.space_group_name_H-M   'P 1'
#
loop_
_entity.id
_entity.type
_entity.pdbx_description
1 polymer ?
#
loop_
_entity_poly.entity_id
_entity_poly.type
_entity_poly.pdbx_seq_one_letter_code
_entity_poly.pdbx_strand_id
1 'polypeptide(L)'
;MAGYVFAIGGDEDPVSMIRECAEKGIYSTYLKGIAPLSFEGTLADYMSMKPGDNIYFFCKRRYYGIGKLISIGPDCKYCNYPRSSARVNVQYEDISNDLLVNFGSQSPHYRWLCTFKGAPYFFEEGIDTDEILTYKPNTFKMLRAFWKVSFIKLSDEENASLKEIFLLRRQRETATQAGIFPEHNDIHNAIASQELERYFITPTDMLQTCTIGTRTKHEMALEAAVVYDLCHERIHELGVWDYVSHQVIASPFKPIDYMDKIDVLAMRYLPNTKIPCKYLVAELKKDVADNATIDQVLKYVDWVCSEYAYGDYEAIEACIIAAKYPEDIGTYYSEVVQRYYTLGSHPVRNKHWSNLKLLRYSYADGELSYTDVTPQNEIPD
;
A
#
# COMPACT_ATOMS: atom_id res chain seq x y z
N MET A 1 8.31 11.18 -2.97
CA MET A 1 6.87 11.47 -3.03
C MET A 1 6.22 10.32 -3.74
N ALA A 2 5.36 9.60 -3.03
CA ALA A 2 4.59 8.52 -3.62
C ALA A 2 3.46 9.06 -4.51
N GLY A 3 2.81 8.17 -5.25
CA GLY A 3 1.58 8.45 -5.97
C GLY A 3 0.52 7.44 -5.55
N TYR A 4 -0.72 7.87 -5.50
CA TYR A 4 -1.86 7.01 -5.23
C TYR A 4 -2.93 7.18 -6.30
N VAL A 5 -3.49 6.07 -6.74
CA VAL A 5 -4.66 6.05 -7.62
C VAL A 5 -5.89 5.69 -6.79
N PHE A 6 -6.90 6.53 -6.84
CA PHE A 6 -8.16 6.35 -6.13
C PHE A 6 -9.22 5.84 -7.11
N ALA A 7 -9.75 4.65 -6.84
CA ALA A 7 -10.80 4.09 -7.66
C ALA A 7 -12.17 4.68 -7.31
N ILE A 8 -12.85 5.19 -8.31
CA ILE A 8 -14.26 5.58 -8.22
C ILE A 8 -15.10 4.52 -8.88
N GLY A 9 -15.93 3.86 -8.09
CA GLY A 9 -16.90 2.87 -8.56
C GLY A 9 -18.32 3.42 -8.44
N GLY A 10 -19.22 2.93 -9.30
CA GLY A 10 -20.64 3.24 -9.24
C GLY A 10 -21.25 3.32 -10.64
N ASP A 11 -22.59 3.31 -10.67
CA ASP A 11 -23.38 3.45 -11.89
C ASP A 11 -23.58 4.92 -12.30
N GLU A 12 -23.25 5.86 -11.41
CA GLU A 12 -23.33 7.30 -11.63
C GLU A 12 -22.27 7.79 -12.63
N ASP A 13 -22.46 9.00 -13.15
CA ASP A 13 -21.47 9.64 -14.02
C ASP A 13 -20.13 9.82 -13.28
N PRO A 14 -19.05 9.19 -13.77
CA PRO A 14 -17.77 9.23 -13.08
C PRO A 14 -17.19 10.64 -12.96
N VAL A 15 -17.43 11.49 -13.94
CA VAL A 15 -16.93 12.87 -13.94
C VAL A 15 -17.63 13.68 -12.84
N SER A 16 -18.92 13.44 -12.63
CA SER A 16 -19.70 14.07 -11.54
C SER A 16 -19.14 13.69 -10.17
N MET A 17 -18.83 12.43 -9.95
CA MET A 17 -18.26 11.97 -8.67
C MET A 17 -16.83 12.54 -8.43
N ILE A 18 -16.00 12.55 -9.46
CA ILE A 18 -14.66 13.14 -9.39
C ILE A 18 -14.75 14.64 -9.11
N ARG A 19 -15.71 15.32 -9.77
CA ARG A 19 -15.98 16.75 -9.52
C ARG A 19 -16.35 16.99 -8.06
N GLU A 20 -17.26 16.20 -7.50
CA GLU A 20 -17.65 16.31 -6.10
C GLU A 20 -16.45 16.13 -5.14
N CYS A 21 -15.60 15.14 -5.41
CA CYS A 21 -14.36 14.95 -4.64
C CYS A 21 -13.43 16.15 -4.78
N ALA A 22 -13.23 16.68 -5.99
CA ALA A 22 -12.35 17.81 -6.26
C ALA A 22 -12.86 19.11 -5.61
N GLU A 23 -14.15 19.39 -5.74
CA GLU A 23 -14.79 20.54 -5.11
C GLU A 23 -14.66 20.53 -3.58
N LYS A 24 -14.84 19.36 -2.98
CA LYS A 24 -14.72 19.18 -1.54
C LYS A 24 -13.28 19.03 -1.05
N GLY A 25 -12.33 18.76 -1.93
CA GLY A 25 -10.93 18.49 -1.59
C GLY A 25 -10.73 17.24 -0.75
N ILE A 26 -11.65 16.28 -0.82
CA ILE A 26 -11.61 15.03 -0.07
C ILE A 26 -11.94 13.83 -0.95
N TYR A 27 -11.33 12.69 -0.62
CA TYR A 27 -11.78 11.38 -1.07
C TYR A 27 -12.04 10.49 0.14
N SER A 28 -13.09 9.71 0.11
CA SER A 28 -13.38 8.75 1.18
C SER A 28 -13.89 7.44 0.60
N THR A 29 -13.49 6.36 1.21
CA THR A 29 -14.15 5.08 1.05
C THR A 29 -15.46 5.08 1.85
N TYR A 30 -16.33 4.10 1.63
CA TYR A 30 -17.53 3.91 2.44
C TYR A 30 -17.84 2.42 2.55
N LEU A 31 -18.44 2.03 3.68
CA LEU A 31 -18.85 0.65 3.88
C LEU A 31 -19.99 0.30 2.91
N LYS A 32 -19.74 -0.68 2.03
CA LYS A 32 -20.77 -1.28 1.18
C LYS A 32 -21.18 -2.62 1.76
N GLY A 33 -22.42 -2.74 2.27
CA GLY A 33 -23.14 -3.99 2.50
C GLY A 33 -22.31 -5.10 3.14
N ILE A 34 -22.41 -6.29 2.58
CA ILE A 34 -22.15 -7.60 3.17
C ILE A 34 -20.65 -7.98 3.34
N ALA A 35 -19.68 -7.16 2.94
CA ALA A 35 -18.26 -7.56 3.01
C ALA A 35 -17.35 -6.41 3.47
N PRO A 36 -17.32 -6.09 4.78
CA PRO A 36 -16.43 -5.07 5.34
C PRO A 36 -14.95 -5.33 5.03
N LEU A 37 -14.52 -6.60 5.05
CA LEU A 37 -13.13 -6.99 4.81
C LEU A 37 -12.59 -6.56 3.43
N SER A 38 -13.42 -6.57 2.39
CA SER A 38 -12.99 -6.12 1.05
C SER A 38 -12.74 -4.61 0.98
N PHE A 39 -13.40 -3.86 1.84
CA PHE A 39 -13.25 -2.42 1.99
C PHE A 39 -12.02 -2.07 2.84
N GLU A 40 -11.83 -2.79 3.93
CA GLU A 40 -10.76 -2.57 4.89
C GLU A 40 -9.40 -3.06 4.40
N GLY A 41 -9.36 -3.91 3.36
CA GLY A 41 -8.13 -4.37 2.71
C GLY A 41 -7.26 -3.26 2.11
N THR A 42 -7.77 -2.03 2.00
CA THR A 42 -7.00 -0.86 1.58
C THR A 42 -6.38 -0.08 2.74
N LEU A 43 -6.53 -0.56 3.97
CA LEU A 43 -6.05 0.13 5.17
C LEU A 43 -4.54 0.37 5.15
N ALA A 44 -3.75 -0.59 4.65
CA ALA A 44 -2.30 -0.44 4.58
C ALA A 44 -1.87 0.71 3.66
N ASP A 45 -2.47 0.85 2.47
CA ASP A 45 -2.21 1.99 1.59
C ASP A 45 -2.65 3.30 2.23
N TYR A 46 -3.84 3.32 2.85
CA TYR A 46 -4.32 4.49 3.55
C TYR A 46 -3.38 4.93 4.67
N MET A 47 -2.92 4.00 5.51
CA MET A 47 -2.00 4.29 6.60
C MET A 47 -0.64 4.80 6.12
N SER A 48 -0.21 4.40 4.93
CA SER A 48 1.07 4.83 4.34
C SER A 48 1.04 6.20 3.65
N MET A 49 -0.14 6.81 3.46
CA MET A 49 -0.29 8.13 2.84
C MET A 49 0.36 9.23 3.66
N LYS A 50 1.04 10.15 2.97
CA LYS A 50 1.70 11.31 3.61
C LYS A 50 1.33 12.61 2.87
N PRO A 51 1.26 13.74 3.58
CA PRO A 51 1.10 15.04 2.93
C PRO A 51 2.17 15.27 1.87
N GLY A 52 1.76 15.79 0.72
CA GLY A 52 2.63 16.01 -0.44
C GLY A 52 2.63 14.87 -1.46
N ASP A 53 2.10 13.69 -1.14
CA ASP A 53 1.96 12.60 -2.12
C ASP A 53 0.97 12.99 -3.22
N ASN A 54 1.26 12.53 -4.45
CA ASN A 54 0.39 12.80 -5.58
C ASN A 54 -0.84 11.88 -5.55
N ILE A 55 -1.97 12.39 -6.01
CA ILE A 55 -3.17 11.59 -6.20
C ILE A 55 -3.68 11.69 -7.64
N TYR A 56 -4.29 10.60 -8.08
CA TYR A 56 -4.98 10.45 -9.34
C TYR A 56 -6.29 9.72 -9.09
N PHE A 57 -7.30 9.97 -9.91
CA PHE A 57 -8.54 9.21 -9.87
C PHE A 57 -8.60 8.24 -11.04
N PHE A 58 -9.20 7.09 -10.80
CA PHE A 58 -9.48 6.09 -11.83
C PHE A 58 -10.96 5.76 -11.86
N CYS A 59 -11.57 5.89 -13.04
CA CYS A 59 -12.94 5.46 -13.27
C CYS A 59 -13.14 5.06 -14.73
N LYS A 60 -13.88 3.96 -14.96
CA LYS A 60 -14.26 3.46 -16.29
C LYS A 60 -13.10 3.50 -17.31
N ARG A 61 -11.95 2.90 -16.93
CA ARG A 61 -10.73 2.82 -17.74
C ARG A 61 -10.07 4.17 -18.04
N ARG A 62 -10.36 5.22 -17.28
CA ARG A 62 -9.72 6.53 -17.45
C ARG A 62 -9.09 6.98 -16.14
N TYR A 63 -7.95 7.66 -16.27
CA TYR A 63 -7.24 8.32 -15.18
C TYR A 63 -7.43 9.82 -15.25
N TYR A 64 -7.66 10.43 -14.11
CA TYR A 64 -7.86 11.87 -13.95
C TYR A 64 -6.87 12.41 -12.91
N GLY A 65 -6.39 13.58 -13.07
CA GLY A 65 -5.47 14.16 -12.08
C GLY A 65 -4.76 15.39 -12.63
N ILE A 66 -3.89 15.95 -11.86
CA ILE A 66 -3.16 15.52 -10.67
C ILE A 66 -3.65 16.33 -9.46
N GLY A 67 -3.78 15.69 -8.29
CA GLY A 67 -3.92 16.37 -7.00
C GLY A 67 -2.73 16.06 -6.09
N LYS A 68 -2.70 16.69 -4.91
CA LYS A 68 -1.74 16.42 -3.84
C LYS A 68 -2.46 16.25 -2.52
N LEU A 69 -2.05 15.25 -1.73
CA LEU A 69 -2.47 15.17 -0.34
C LEU A 69 -1.94 16.37 0.44
N ILE A 70 -2.81 16.98 1.23
CA ILE A 70 -2.47 18.13 2.07
C ILE A 70 -2.87 17.88 3.52
N SER A 71 -2.06 18.36 4.46
CA SER A 71 -2.45 18.37 5.86
C SER A 71 -3.54 19.39 6.11
N ILE A 72 -4.58 18.97 6.85
CA ILE A 72 -5.50 19.85 7.53
C ILE A 72 -5.27 19.62 9.02
N GLY A 73 -4.58 20.55 9.69
CA GLY A 73 -4.02 20.27 11.02
C GLY A 73 -2.82 19.30 10.94
N PRO A 74 -2.77 18.23 11.74
CA PRO A 74 -1.57 17.40 11.86
C PRO A 74 -1.37 16.38 10.71
N ASP A 75 -2.43 15.96 10.00
CA ASP A 75 -2.34 14.93 8.97
C ASP A 75 -3.25 15.22 7.77
N CYS A 76 -3.14 14.39 6.75
CA CYS A 76 -4.01 14.33 5.57
C CYS A 76 -5.04 13.18 5.65
N LYS A 77 -5.03 12.38 6.73
CA LYS A 77 -5.88 11.18 6.93
C LYS A 77 -6.86 11.40 8.07
N TYR A 78 -8.13 11.05 7.83
CA TYR A 78 -9.20 11.16 8.80
C TYR A 78 -10.19 10.00 8.63
N CYS A 79 -10.86 9.60 9.71
CA CYS A 79 -11.90 8.57 9.59
C CYS A 79 -13.24 9.13 9.16
N ASN A 80 -13.47 10.40 9.36
CA ASN A 80 -14.68 11.11 8.99
C ASN A 80 -14.46 12.62 9.13
N TYR A 81 -15.51 13.39 8.90
CA TYR A 81 -15.56 14.81 9.23
C TYR A 81 -16.97 15.17 9.73
N PRO A 82 -17.09 16.24 10.53
CA PRO A 82 -18.38 16.64 11.07
C PRO A 82 -19.39 17.01 9.99
N ARG A 83 -20.65 16.64 10.26
CA ARG A 83 -21.76 16.88 9.36
C ARG A 83 -21.58 16.25 7.97
N SER A 84 -20.77 15.19 7.88
CA SER A 84 -20.65 14.47 6.64
C SER A 84 -22.01 13.90 6.26
N SER A 85 -22.41 14.09 5.00
CA SER A 85 -23.64 13.53 4.43
C SER A 85 -23.48 12.07 3.99
N ALA A 86 -22.55 11.33 4.59
CA ALA A 86 -22.34 9.95 4.24
C ALA A 86 -23.59 9.13 4.45
N ARG A 87 -24.00 8.46 3.41
CA ARG A 87 -25.04 7.45 3.50
C ARG A 87 -24.50 6.27 4.31
N VAL A 88 -25.14 5.99 5.45
CA VAL A 88 -24.88 4.79 6.23
C VAL A 88 -25.88 3.75 5.75
N ASN A 89 -25.40 2.75 5.03
CA ASN A 89 -26.27 1.71 4.44
C ASN A 89 -26.19 0.39 5.22
N VAL A 90 -25.51 0.39 6.37
CA VAL A 90 -25.23 -0.83 7.14
C VAL A 90 -25.47 -0.54 8.61
N GLN A 91 -26.11 -1.47 9.32
CA GLN A 91 -26.27 -1.41 10.76
C GLN A 91 -25.01 -1.98 11.43
N TYR A 92 -24.66 -1.42 12.59
CA TYR A 92 -23.48 -1.88 13.31
C TYR A 92 -23.54 -3.37 13.69
N GLU A 93 -24.71 -3.83 14.10
CA GLU A 93 -24.96 -5.21 14.53
C GLU A 93 -24.68 -6.22 13.42
N ASP A 94 -24.91 -5.84 12.17
CA ASP A 94 -24.72 -6.72 11.01
C ASP A 94 -23.23 -6.89 10.64
N ILE A 95 -22.37 -5.96 11.07
CA ILE A 95 -20.95 -5.91 10.63
C ILE A 95 -19.96 -5.99 11.79
N SER A 96 -20.40 -5.91 13.03
CA SER A 96 -19.54 -5.75 14.21
C SER A 96 -18.44 -6.80 14.37
N ASN A 97 -18.71 -8.03 13.93
CA ASN A 97 -17.77 -9.16 14.02
C ASN A 97 -16.71 -9.14 12.91
N ASP A 98 -17.01 -8.48 11.78
CA ASP A 98 -16.19 -8.49 10.57
C ASP A 98 -15.39 -7.19 10.41
N LEU A 99 -15.59 -6.23 11.33
CA LEU A 99 -14.85 -4.97 11.31
C LEU A 99 -13.38 -5.19 11.68
N LEU A 100 -12.50 -4.67 10.82
CA LEU A 100 -11.07 -4.62 11.09
C LEU A 100 -10.77 -3.62 12.21
N VAL A 101 -11.36 -2.42 12.12
CA VAL A 101 -11.28 -1.37 13.13
C VAL A 101 -12.67 -1.11 13.69
N ASN A 102 -12.86 -1.38 14.97
CA ASN A 102 -14.17 -1.31 15.60
C ASN A 102 -14.27 -0.17 16.63
N PHE A 103 -15.00 0.87 16.27
CA PHE A 103 -15.32 2.03 17.12
C PHE A 103 -16.71 1.93 17.80
N GLY A 104 -17.20 0.72 18.01
CA GLY A 104 -18.55 0.48 18.53
C GLY A 104 -19.64 0.91 17.54
N SER A 105 -20.80 1.29 18.02
CA SER A 105 -21.96 1.66 17.19
C SER A 105 -21.70 2.82 16.23
N GLN A 106 -20.60 3.54 16.38
CA GLN A 106 -20.21 4.62 15.45
C GLN A 106 -19.45 4.10 14.22
N SER A 107 -18.98 2.84 14.22
CA SER A 107 -18.19 2.27 13.13
C SER A 107 -18.82 2.45 11.74
N PRO A 108 -20.13 2.33 11.52
CA PRO A 108 -20.73 2.56 10.21
C PRO A 108 -20.53 3.99 9.66
N HIS A 109 -20.26 4.95 10.53
CA HIS A 109 -20.00 6.34 10.15
C HIS A 109 -18.53 6.63 9.84
N TYR A 110 -17.62 5.73 10.24
CA TYR A 110 -16.20 5.89 9.98
C TYR A 110 -15.84 5.39 8.58
N ARG A 111 -14.88 6.07 7.96
CA ARG A 111 -14.37 5.81 6.61
C ARG A 111 -12.92 6.21 6.53
N TRP A 112 -12.23 5.64 5.57
CA TRP A 112 -10.90 6.09 5.22
C TRP A 112 -11.03 7.36 4.37
N LEU A 113 -10.88 8.52 4.99
CA LEU A 113 -10.96 9.82 4.34
C LEU A 113 -9.58 10.43 4.26
N CYS A 114 -9.23 10.98 3.11
CA CYS A 114 -8.03 11.80 2.94
C CYS A 114 -8.38 13.17 2.37
N THR A 115 -7.55 14.16 2.72
CA THR A 115 -7.66 15.53 2.26
C THR A 115 -6.65 15.82 1.18
N PHE A 116 -7.06 16.48 0.10
CA PHE A 116 -6.20 16.81 -1.01
C PHE A 116 -6.54 18.17 -1.61
N LYS A 117 -5.65 18.66 -2.46
CA LYS A 117 -5.83 19.82 -3.28
C LYS A 117 -5.56 19.47 -4.73
N GLY A 118 -6.47 19.87 -5.64
CA GLY A 118 -6.27 19.76 -7.07
C GLY A 118 -5.11 20.62 -7.52
N ALA A 119 -4.18 20.08 -8.32
CA ALA A 119 -3.20 20.89 -9.01
C ALA A 119 -3.85 21.58 -10.21
N PRO A 120 -3.23 22.61 -10.81
CA PRO A 120 -3.72 23.25 -12.05
C PRO A 120 -3.92 22.28 -13.24
N TYR A 121 -3.46 21.05 -13.09
CA TYR A 121 -3.58 19.97 -14.08
C TYR A 121 -4.66 18.94 -13.75
N PHE A 122 -5.48 19.21 -12.74
CA PHE A 122 -6.61 18.37 -12.37
C PHE A 122 -7.84 18.77 -13.18
N PHE A 123 -8.03 18.13 -14.31
CA PHE A 123 -9.03 18.49 -15.32
C PHE A 123 -10.02 17.35 -15.61
N GLU A 124 -11.17 17.69 -16.16
CA GLU A 124 -12.31 16.77 -16.36
C GLU A 124 -12.08 15.71 -17.44
N GLU A 125 -11.20 15.98 -18.41
CA GLU A 125 -10.89 15.02 -19.45
C GLU A 125 -9.87 13.99 -18.95
N GLY A 126 -10.32 12.75 -18.78
CA GLY A 126 -9.48 11.66 -18.35
C GLY A 126 -8.63 11.08 -19.50
N ILE A 127 -7.46 10.53 -19.16
CA ILE A 127 -6.59 9.81 -20.09
C ILE A 127 -6.93 8.33 -20.06
N ASP A 128 -7.06 7.71 -21.23
CA ASP A 128 -7.38 6.28 -21.33
C ASP A 128 -6.25 5.40 -20.79
N THR A 129 -6.63 4.29 -20.17
CA THR A 129 -5.68 3.30 -19.61
C THR A 129 -4.69 2.80 -20.66
N ASP A 130 -5.16 2.51 -21.88
CA ASP A 130 -4.28 1.96 -22.91
C ASP A 130 -3.27 3.01 -23.39
N GLU A 131 -3.64 4.29 -23.43
CA GLU A 131 -2.72 5.40 -23.73
C GLU A 131 -1.61 5.47 -22.67
N ILE A 132 -1.96 5.35 -21.38
CA ILE A 132 -1.00 5.37 -20.28
C ILE A 132 -0.07 4.16 -20.35
N LEU A 133 -0.62 2.95 -20.47
CA LEU A 133 0.18 1.72 -20.48
C LEU A 133 1.09 1.60 -21.70
N THR A 134 0.71 2.20 -22.85
CA THR A 134 1.54 2.21 -24.06
C THR A 134 2.62 3.28 -24.05
N TYR A 135 2.50 4.31 -23.23
CA TYR A 135 3.47 5.39 -23.14
C TYR A 135 4.85 4.91 -22.63
N LYS A 136 4.86 4.12 -21.55
CA LYS A 136 6.05 3.46 -21.00
C LYS A 136 5.70 2.05 -20.51
N PRO A 137 5.61 1.07 -21.40
CA PRO A 137 5.05 -0.25 -21.09
C PRO A 137 5.76 -1.00 -19.95
N ASN A 138 7.06 -0.78 -19.80
CA ASN A 138 7.88 -1.47 -18.79
C ASN A 138 7.79 -0.83 -17.39
N THR A 139 7.30 0.41 -17.31
CA THR A 139 7.21 1.16 -16.05
C THR A 139 5.97 0.78 -15.26
N PHE A 140 4.81 0.68 -15.92
CA PHE A 140 3.52 0.52 -15.24
C PHE A 140 3.26 -0.93 -14.81
N LYS A 141 3.92 -1.39 -13.77
CA LYS A 141 3.76 -2.74 -13.21
C LYS A 141 2.57 -2.81 -12.26
N MET A 142 2.43 -1.84 -11.36
CA MET A 142 1.34 -1.78 -10.37
C MET A 142 -0.01 -1.45 -11.01
N LEU A 143 -0.05 -0.50 -11.96
CA LEU A 143 -1.27 -0.12 -12.66
C LEU A 143 -1.90 -1.25 -13.47
N ARG A 144 -1.10 -2.18 -14.00
CA ARG A 144 -1.62 -3.36 -14.73
C ARG A 144 -2.45 -4.27 -13.85
N ALA A 145 -2.23 -4.19 -12.55
CA ALA A 145 -2.84 -5.03 -11.54
C ALA A 145 -3.97 -4.36 -10.77
N PHE A 146 -4.36 -3.17 -11.18
CA PHE A 146 -5.39 -2.37 -10.51
C PHE A 146 -6.78 -3.02 -10.65
N TRP A 147 -7.21 -3.74 -9.62
CA TRP A 147 -8.47 -4.45 -9.62
C TRP A 147 -9.13 -4.53 -8.25
N LYS A 148 -10.38 -4.06 -8.16
CA LYS A 148 -11.26 -4.16 -6.97
C LYS A 148 -10.69 -3.58 -5.66
N VAL A 149 -9.77 -2.61 -5.72
CA VAL A 149 -9.23 -1.91 -4.56
C VAL A 149 -9.59 -0.43 -4.62
N SER A 150 -9.76 0.21 -3.46
CA SER A 150 -10.10 1.64 -3.39
C SER A 150 -8.89 2.54 -3.60
N PHE A 151 -7.72 2.06 -3.18
CA PHE A 151 -6.45 2.75 -3.35
C PHE A 151 -5.43 1.80 -3.97
N ILE A 152 -4.52 2.35 -4.73
CA ILE A 152 -3.29 1.67 -5.14
C ILE A 152 -2.13 2.65 -5.03
N LYS A 153 -1.03 2.19 -4.45
CA LYS A 153 0.21 2.95 -4.36
C LYS A 153 1.06 2.69 -5.60
N LEU A 154 1.48 3.76 -6.24
CA LEU A 154 2.38 3.72 -7.38
C LEU A 154 3.83 3.71 -6.92
N SER A 155 4.71 3.03 -7.65
CA SER A 155 6.14 3.23 -7.50
C SER A 155 6.53 4.66 -7.87
N ASP A 156 7.70 5.11 -7.40
CA ASP A 156 8.19 6.45 -7.75
C ASP A 156 8.34 6.65 -9.26
N GLU A 157 8.71 5.59 -9.99
CA GLU A 157 8.85 5.62 -11.45
C GLU A 157 7.49 5.69 -12.15
N GLU A 158 6.51 4.90 -11.72
CA GLU A 158 5.14 4.97 -12.23
C GLU A 158 4.51 6.33 -11.96
N ASN A 159 4.67 6.87 -10.74
CA ASN A 159 4.18 8.18 -10.36
C ASN A 159 4.81 9.29 -11.22
N ALA A 160 6.12 9.24 -11.44
CA ALA A 160 6.81 10.20 -12.30
C ALA A 160 6.31 10.12 -13.75
N SER A 161 6.16 8.91 -14.28
CA SER A 161 5.68 8.70 -15.64
C SER A 161 4.21 9.09 -15.83
N LEU A 162 3.35 8.78 -14.87
CA LEU A 162 1.95 9.20 -14.92
C LEU A 162 1.83 10.72 -14.85
N LYS A 163 2.58 11.37 -13.97
CA LYS A 163 2.66 12.83 -13.91
C LYS A 163 3.12 13.44 -15.24
N GLU A 164 4.16 12.87 -15.87
CA GLU A 164 4.68 13.31 -17.17
C GLU A 164 3.59 13.26 -18.26
N ILE A 165 2.82 12.18 -18.35
CA ILE A 165 1.73 12.03 -19.31
C ILE A 165 0.69 13.14 -19.12
N PHE A 166 0.27 13.42 -17.89
CA PHE A 166 -0.69 14.49 -17.60
C PHE A 166 -0.15 15.87 -17.97
N LEU A 167 1.13 16.15 -17.72
CA LEU A 167 1.77 17.41 -18.10
C LEU A 167 1.87 17.57 -19.61
N LEU A 168 2.23 16.52 -20.35
CA LEU A 168 2.29 16.53 -21.81
C LEU A 168 0.90 16.74 -22.43
N ARG A 169 -0.13 16.08 -21.88
CA ARG A 169 -1.51 16.25 -22.32
C ARG A 169 -1.94 17.71 -22.16
N ARG A 170 -1.71 18.31 -21.00
CA ARG A 170 -2.03 19.70 -20.71
C ARG A 170 -1.33 20.69 -21.65
N GLN A 171 -0.10 20.44 -22.01
CA GLN A 171 0.64 21.30 -22.96
C GLN A 171 0.00 21.30 -24.37
N ARG A 172 -0.61 20.19 -24.76
CA ARG A 172 -1.29 20.07 -26.07
C ARG A 172 -2.65 20.73 -26.09
N GLU A 173 -3.34 20.75 -24.98
CA GLU A 173 -4.70 21.27 -24.82
C GLU A 173 -4.73 22.78 -24.54
N THR A 174 -3.74 23.53 -25.02
CA THR A 174 -3.60 24.98 -24.91
C THR A 174 -4.72 25.74 -24.20
N ALA A 175 -4.40 26.21 -22.99
CA ALA A 175 -4.78 27.52 -22.44
C ALA A 175 -6.27 27.87 -22.20
N THR A 176 -7.21 27.01 -22.40
CA THR A 176 -8.56 27.27 -21.91
C THR A 176 -8.68 26.75 -20.48
N GLN A 177 -9.07 27.61 -19.53
CA GLN A 177 -9.43 27.19 -18.15
C GLN A 177 -10.71 26.34 -18.13
N ALA A 178 -11.30 26.06 -19.27
CA ALA A 178 -12.44 25.16 -19.42
C ALA A 178 -12.01 23.72 -19.12
N GLY A 179 -12.79 23.03 -18.29
CA GLY A 179 -12.56 21.64 -17.94
C GLY A 179 -11.64 21.41 -16.74
N ILE A 180 -11.27 22.44 -15.98
CA ILE A 180 -10.61 22.28 -14.67
C ILE A 180 -11.68 22.06 -13.61
N PHE A 181 -11.49 21.07 -12.75
CA PHE A 181 -12.39 20.84 -11.61
C PHE A 181 -12.33 22.04 -10.65
N PRO A 182 -13.49 22.60 -10.26
CA PRO A 182 -13.54 23.65 -9.25
C PRO A 182 -13.11 23.12 -7.89
N GLU A 183 -12.66 24.03 -7.03
CA GLU A 183 -12.20 23.70 -5.67
C GLU A 183 -12.86 24.66 -4.68
N HIS A 184 -13.42 24.11 -3.61
CA HIS A 184 -14.01 24.84 -2.48
C HIS A 184 -13.34 24.40 -1.18
N ASN A 185 -13.03 25.34 -0.30
CA ASN A 185 -12.33 25.04 0.96
C ASN A 185 -13.28 24.80 2.16
N ASP A 186 -14.59 24.72 1.93
CA ASP A 186 -15.58 24.62 3.01
C ASP A 186 -15.38 23.40 3.90
N ILE A 187 -15.09 22.25 3.29
CA ILE A 187 -14.83 21.00 4.04
C ILE A 187 -13.50 21.05 4.76
N HIS A 188 -12.44 21.58 4.14
CA HIS A 188 -11.16 21.78 4.79
C HIS A 188 -11.27 22.69 5.99
N ASN A 189 -12.02 23.78 5.87
CA ASN A 189 -12.31 24.70 6.98
C ASN A 189 -13.13 24.01 8.08
N ALA A 190 -14.11 23.18 7.70
CA ALA A 190 -14.90 22.42 8.65
C ALA A 190 -14.04 21.40 9.42
N ILE A 191 -13.12 20.72 8.74
CA ILE A 191 -12.15 19.82 9.38
C ILE A 191 -11.22 20.62 10.30
N ALA A 192 -10.66 21.74 9.84
CA ALA A 192 -9.73 22.57 10.62
C ALA A 192 -10.34 23.20 11.88
N SER A 193 -11.65 23.45 11.88
CA SER A 193 -12.36 24.08 13.01
C SER A 193 -12.71 23.13 14.14
N GLN A 194 -12.32 21.84 14.09
CA GLN A 194 -12.79 20.83 15.02
C GLN A 194 -11.71 20.24 15.91
N GLU A 195 -12.17 19.57 16.98
CA GLU A 195 -11.36 18.70 17.81
C GLU A 195 -10.90 17.51 16.96
N LEU A 196 -9.77 17.70 16.30
CA LEU A 196 -9.21 16.80 15.28
C LEU A 196 -8.92 15.41 15.83
N GLU A 197 -8.57 15.30 17.11
CA GLU A 197 -8.26 14.04 17.79
C GLU A 197 -9.37 12.99 17.68
N ARG A 198 -10.61 13.43 17.56
CA ARG A 198 -11.77 12.52 17.47
C ARG A 198 -11.88 11.74 16.14
N TYR A 199 -11.23 12.22 15.10
CA TYR A 199 -11.34 11.66 13.74
C TYR A 199 -10.06 11.05 13.20
N PHE A 200 -9.01 11.02 14.02
CA PHE A 200 -7.79 10.31 13.66
C PHE A 200 -7.91 8.82 13.91
N ILE A 201 -7.28 8.04 13.04
CA ILE A 201 -6.82 6.70 13.38
C ILE A 201 -5.31 6.78 13.52
N THR A 202 -4.81 6.59 14.73
CA THR A 202 -3.41 6.27 14.94
C THR A 202 -3.20 4.76 14.79
N PRO A 203 -1.98 4.29 14.47
CA PRO A 203 -1.68 2.87 14.52
C PRO A 203 -1.98 2.24 15.87
N THR A 204 -1.77 2.97 16.96
CA THR A 204 -2.12 2.55 18.32
C THR A 204 -3.62 2.29 18.46
N ASP A 205 -4.47 3.22 18.05
CA ASP A 205 -5.94 3.06 18.10
C ASP A 205 -6.39 1.88 17.26
N MET A 206 -5.84 1.74 16.05
CA MET A 206 -6.10 0.62 15.17
C MET A 206 -5.73 -0.69 15.85
N LEU A 207 -4.52 -0.83 16.35
CA LEU A 207 -4.04 -2.05 16.97
C LEU A 207 -4.84 -2.43 18.22
N GLN A 208 -5.25 -1.46 19.04
CA GLN A 208 -6.11 -1.70 20.20
C GLN A 208 -7.44 -2.35 19.83
N THR A 209 -8.03 -1.96 18.69
CA THR A 209 -9.30 -2.54 18.23
C THR A 209 -9.13 -3.84 17.46
N CYS A 210 -7.97 -4.04 16.81
CA CYS A 210 -7.69 -5.16 15.91
C CYS A 210 -6.96 -6.33 16.57
N THR A 211 -6.68 -6.31 17.87
CA THR A 211 -5.87 -7.35 18.54
C THR A 211 -6.69 -8.22 19.48
N ILE A 212 -6.22 -9.45 19.68
CA ILE A 212 -6.68 -10.38 20.72
C ILE A 212 -5.45 -10.93 21.43
N GLY A 213 -5.31 -10.62 22.72
CA GLY A 213 -4.09 -10.95 23.46
C GLY A 213 -2.88 -10.25 22.84
N THR A 214 -1.88 -11.01 22.42
CA THR A 214 -0.61 -10.49 21.85
C THR A 214 -0.56 -10.50 20.32
N ARG A 215 -1.66 -10.76 19.64
CA ARG A 215 -1.71 -10.90 18.16
C ARG A 215 -2.89 -10.19 17.53
N THR A 216 -2.76 -9.90 16.23
CA THR A 216 -3.84 -9.28 15.47
C THR A 216 -4.96 -10.29 15.13
N LYS A 217 -6.21 -9.82 15.07
CA LYS A 217 -7.38 -10.61 14.66
C LYS A 217 -7.33 -10.98 13.18
N HIS A 218 -6.85 -10.06 12.35
CA HIS A 218 -6.85 -10.15 10.90
C HIS A 218 -5.46 -9.88 10.34
N GLU A 219 -5.10 -10.57 9.27
CA GLU A 219 -3.81 -10.41 8.59
C GLU A 219 -3.64 -8.99 8.02
N MET A 220 -4.72 -8.41 7.49
CA MET A 220 -4.72 -7.03 6.99
C MET A 220 -4.37 -5.98 8.07
N ALA A 221 -4.70 -6.23 9.34
CA ALA A 221 -4.28 -5.34 10.43
C ALA A 221 -2.78 -5.43 10.68
N LEU A 222 -2.22 -6.64 10.59
CA LEU A 222 -0.78 -6.86 10.64
C LEU A 222 -0.09 -6.17 9.47
N GLU A 223 -0.60 -6.35 8.24
CA GLU A 223 -0.08 -5.67 7.04
C GLU A 223 -0.05 -4.15 7.23
N ALA A 224 -1.15 -3.56 7.67
CA ALA A 224 -1.23 -2.11 7.87
C ALA A 224 -0.24 -1.61 8.92
N ALA A 225 -0.07 -2.35 10.02
CA ALA A 225 0.87 -2.00 11.07
C ALA A 225 2.33 -2.15 10.59
N VAL A 226 2.68 -3.26 9.93
CA VAL A 226 4.03 -3.49 9.40
C VAL A 226 4.40 -2.47 8.32
N VAL A 227 3.48 -2.15 7.40
CA VAL A 227 3.71 -1.10 6.39
C VAL A 227 3.93 0.25 7.06
N TYR A 228 3.14 0.58 8.07
CA TYR A 228 3.33 1.81 8.84
C TYR A 228 4.70 1.83 9.53
N ASP A 229 5.05 0.75 10.23
CA ASP A 229 6.30 0.65 10.99
C ASP A 229 7.54 0.71 10.07
N LEU A 230 7.49 0.08 8.90
CA LEU A 230 8.54 0.21 7.87
C LEU A 230 8.65 1.65 7.34
N CYS A 231 7.53 2.31 7.08
CA CYS A 231 7.51 3.71 6.62
C CYS A 231 8.04 4.70 7.67
N HIS A 232 8.09 4.30 8.95
CA HIS A 232 8.53 5.12 10.08
C HIS A 232 9.80 4.57 10.76
N GLU A 233 10.48 3.63 10.11
CA GLU A 233 11.78 3.08 10.54
C GLU A 233 11.74 2.39 11.91
N ARG A 234 10.57 1.81 12.28
CA ARG A 234 10.37 1.18 13.59
C ARG A 234 10.79 -0.29 13.66
N ILE A 235 11.00 -0.96 12.51
CA ILE A 235 11.49 -2.34 12.45
C ILE A 235 13.00 -2.31 12.24
N HIS A 236 13.73 -2.20 13.34
CA HIS A 236 15.20 -2.04 13.31
C HIS A 236 15.91 -3.21 12.65
N GLU A 237 15.36 -4.41 12.75
CA GLU A 237 15.89 -5.65 12.14
C GLU A 237 15.91 -5.59 10.60
N LEU A 238 15.04 -4.78 10.01
CA LEU A 238 14.91 -4.64 8.56
C LEU A 238 15.53 -3.35 8.02
N GLY A 239 15.89 -2.41 8.90
CA GLY A 239 16.51 -1.14 8.52
C GLY A 239 15.56 -0.17 7.78
N VAL A 240 16.14 0.77 7.04
CA VAL A 240 15.43 1.89 6.42
C VAL A 240 15.10 1.58 4.95
N TRP A 241 13.88 1.90 4.55
CA TRP A 241 13.38 1.70 3.18
C TRP A 241 12.76 2.99 2.63
N ASP A 242 13.18 3.38 1.42
CA ASP A 242 12.72 4.61 0.77
C ASP A 242 11.30 4.51 0.20
N TYR A 243 10.89 3.31 -0.18
CA TYR A 243 9.57 3.00 -0.73
C TYR A 243 9.05 1.71 -0.10
N VAL A 244 7.80 1.72 0.33
CA VAL A 244 7.10 0.55 0.89
C VAL A 244 5.72 0.46 0.24
N SER A 245 5.36 -0.69 -0.27
CA SER A 245 4.05 -1.00 -0.83
C SER A 245 3.57 -2.37 -0.33
N HIS A 246 2.27 -2.65 -0.47
CA HIS A 246 1.69 -3.92 -0.06
C HIS A 246 0.89 -4.57 -1.19
N GLN A 247 0.60 -5.88 -1.06
CA GLN A 247 -0.18 -6.68 -2.01
C GLN A 247 0.31 -6.55 -3.45
N VAL A 248 1.66 -6.55 -3.61
CA VAL A 248 2.31 -6.40 -4.91
C VAL A 248 2.27 -7.72 -5.68
N ILE A 249 1.82 -7.65 -6.93
CA ILE A 249 1.66 -8.84 -7.75
C ILE A 249 3.01 -9.49 -8.07
N ALA A 250 3.09 -10.79 -7.80
CA ALA A 250 4.27 -11.62 -8.00
C ALA A 250 4.14 -12.60 -9.20
N SER A 251 3.04 -12.57 -9.93
CA SER A 251 2.83 -13.50 -11.06
C SER A 251 1.84 -12.94 -12.09
N PRO A 252 2.31 -12.24 -13.15
CA PRO A 252 1.43 -11.61 -14.14
C PRO A 252 0.76 -12.60 -15.11
N PHE A 253 1.15 -13.87 -15.11
CA PHE A 253 0.65 -14.88 -16.05
C PHE A 253 -0.58 -15.64 -15.54
N LYS A 254 -1.01 -15.38 -14.29
CA LYS A 254 -2.24 -15.96 -13.76
C LYS A 254 -3.42 -14.98 -13.95
N PRO A 255 -4.66 -15.48 -14.07
CA PRO A 255 -5.84 -14.64 -13.99
C PRO A 255 -5.83 -13.81 -12.68
N ILE A 256 -6.33 -12.58 -12.76
CA ILE A 256 -6.28 -11.60 -11.65
C ILE A 256 -6.80 -12.16 -10.32
N ASP A 257 -7.84 -12.97 -10.34
CA ASP A 257 -8.42 -13.57 -9.12
C ASP A 257 -7.52 -14.65 -8.48
N TYR A 258 -6.48 -15.11 -9.19
CA TYR A 258 -5.54 -16.17 -8.75
C TYR A 258 -4.08 -15.70 -8.73
N MET A 259 -3.85 -14.41 -8.86
CA MET A 259 -2.49 -13.86 -8.79
C MET A 259 -1.91 -14.00 -7.39
N ASP A 260 -0.70 -14.51 -7.32
CA ASP A 260 0.09 -14.46 -6.10
C ASP A 260 0.50 -13.01 -5.84
N LYS A 261 0.45 -12.59 -4.58
CA LYS A 261 0.79 -11.23 -4.17
C LYS A 261 1.77 -11.28 -3.02
N ILE A 262 2.78 -10.44 -3.10
CA ILE A 262 3.72 -10.21 -2.00
C ILE A 262 3.01 -9.30 -1.00
N ASP A 263 2.95 -9.68 0.27
CA ASP A 263 2.26 -8.88 1.29
C ASP A 263 2.93 -7.51 1.44
N VAL A 264 4.27 -7.47 1.53
CA VAL A 264 5.01 -6.21 1.55
C VAL A 264 6.22 -6.28 0.62
N LEU A 265 6.30 -5.35 -0.32
CA LEU A 265 7.48 -5.08 -1.15
C LEU A 265 8.04 -3.70 -0.78
N ALA A 266 9.32 -3.64 -0.41
CA ALA A 266 9.97 -2.36 -0.19
C ALA A 266 11.22 -2.21 -1.06
N MET A 267 11.62 -0.95 -1.30
CA MET A 267 12.79 -0.63 -2.11
C MET A 267 13.66 0.39 -1.38
N ARG A 268 14.96 0.18 -1.47
CA ARG A 268 15.97 1.16 -1.07
C ARG A 268 16.63 1.70 -2.32
N TYR A 269 16.85 3.01 -2.37
CA TYR A 269 17.42 3.68 -3.53
C TYR A 269 18.91 3.97 -3.35
N LEU A 270 19.63 4.07 -4.44
CA LEU A 270 20.97 4.65 -4.46
C LEU A 270 20.90 6.10 -3.94
N PRO A 271 21.87 6.54 -3.12
CA PRO A 271 21.88 7.89 -2.55
C PRO A 271 21.63 8.98 -3.60
N ASN A 272 20.73 9.91 -3.27
CA ASN A 272 20.34 11.04 -4.14
C ASN A 272 19.72 10.65 -5.48
N THR A 273 19.22 9.45 -5.62
CA THR A 273 18.56 8.97 -6.84
C THR A 273 17.19 8.34 -6.51
N LYS A 274 16.47 7.90 -7.54
CA LYS A 274 15.29 7.04 -7.43
C LYS A 274 15.53 5.68 -8.08
N ILE A 275 16.78 5.27 -8.19
CA ILE A 275 17.18 3.99 -8.77
C ILE A 275 17.21 2.95 -7.63
N PRO A 276 16.35 1.92 -7.67
CA PRO A 276 16.36 0.87 -6.66
C PRO A 276 17.71 0.12 -6.67
N CYS A 277 18.25 -0.13 -5.49
CA CYS A 277 19.46 -0.92 -5.32
C CYS A 277 19.28 -2.11 -4.36
N LYS A 278 18.20 -2.12 -3.57
CA LYS A 278 17.80 -3.23 -2.69
C LYS A 278 16.29 -3.37 -2.69
N TYR A 279 15.83 -4.60 -2.50
CA TYR A 279 14.42 -4.97 -2.42
C TYR A 279 14.18 -5.77 -1.15
N LEU A 280 13.11 -5.49 -0.43
CA LEU A 280 12.60 -6.32 0.65
C LEU A 280 11.36 -7.06 0.16
N VAL A 281 11.34 -8.35 0.35
CA VAL A 281 10.18 -9.22 0.13
C VAL A 281 9.72 -9.73 1.48
N ALA A 282 8.56 -9.31 1.96
CA ALA A 282 8.04 -9.78 3.24
C ALA A 282 6.68 -10.46 3.08
N GLU A 283 6.53 -11.58 3.79
CA GLU A 283 5.28 -12.32 3.95
C GLU A 283 4.84 -12.24 5.40
N LEU A 284 3.54 -12.10 5.61
CA LEU A 284 2.97 -11.85 6.93
C LEU A 284 1.98 -12.94 7.30
N LYS A 285 2.08 -13.46 8.52
CA LYS A 285 1.12 -14.41 9.08
C LYS A 285 0.68 -13.96 10.46
N LYS A 286 -0.62 -13.69 10.62
CA LYS A 286 -1.17 -13.27 11.91
C LYS A 286 -1.00 -14.34 13.02
N ASP A 287 -0.92 -15.60 12.64
CA ASP A 287 -0.82 -16.74 13.56
C ASP A 287 0.53 -17.47 13.41
N VAL A 288 0.57 -18.57 12.68
CA VAL A 288 1.74 -19.43 12.51
C VAL A 288 2.22 -19.37 11.09
N ALA A 289 3.52 -19.14 10.89
CA ALA A 289 4.20 -19.36 9.62
C ALA A 289 4.88 -20.73 9.63
N ASP A 290 4.59 -21.53 8.61
CA ASP A 290 5.07 -22.90 8.45
C ASP A 290 6.04 -23.03 7.24
N ASN A 291 6.39 -24.27 6.90
CA ASN A 291 7.24 -24.59 5.78
C ASN A 291 6.66 -24.08 4.44
N ALA A 292 5.35 -24.15 4.26
CA ALA A 292 4.69 -23.66 3.05
C ALA A 292 4.83 -22.13 2.90
N THR A 293 4.90 -21.41 4.03
CA THR A 293 5.16 -19.96 4.04
C THR A 293 6.59 -19.65 3.57
N ILE A 294 7.58 -20.47 3.97
CA ILE A 294 8.96 -20.33 3.46
C ILE A 294 8.99 -20.53 1.94
N ASP A 295 8.36 -21.59 1.44
CA ASP A 295 8.28 -21.87 0.01
C ASP A 295 7.61 -20.74 -0.78
N GLN A 296 6.58 -20.14 -0.21
CA GLN A 296 5.88 -19.00 -0.80
C GLN A 296 6.81 -17.79 -0.93
N VAL A 297 7.52 -17.43 0.12
CA VAL A 297 8.47 -16.31 0.10
C VAL A 297 9.60 -16.55 -0.89
N LEU A 298 10.13 -17.77 -0.95
CA LEU A 298 11.20 -18.11 -1.89
C LEU A 298 10.76 -17.97 -3.34
N LYS A 299 9.51 -18.28 -3.68
CA LYS A 299 8.94 -18.01 -5.02
C LYS A 299 8.89 -16.50 -5.31
N TYR A 300 8.54 -15.70 -4.31
CA TYR A 300 8.54 -14.24 -4.46
C TYR A 300 9.95 -13.67 -4.60
N VAL A 301 10.91 -14.21 -3.87
CA VAL A 301 12.33 -13.86 -4.03
C VAL A 301 12.80 -14.15 -5.46
N ASP A 302 12.50 -15.33 -5.99
CA ASP A 302 12.84 -15.70 -7.36
C ASP A 302 12.15 -14.79 -8.40
N TRP A 303 10.90 -14.42 -8.15
CA TRP A 303 10.17 -13.48 -8.98
C TRP A 303 10.80 -12.08 -8.97
N VAL A 304 11.09 -11.53 -7.78
CA VAL A 304 11.70 -10.20 -7.63
C VAL A 304 13.12 -10.20 -8.22
N CYS A 305 13.86 -11.30 -8.07
CA CYS A 305 15.17 -11.47 -8.69
C CYS A 305 15.11 -11.33 -10.20
N SER A 306 14.14 -12.01 -10.84
CA SER A 306 13.97 -11.98 -12.29
C SER A 306 13.43 -10.62 -12.79
N GLU A 307 12.38 -10.09 -12.13
CA GLU A 307 11.59 -8.98 -12.65
C GLU A 307 12.15 -7.61 -12.29
N TYR A 308 12.81 -7.50 -11.13
CA TYR A 308 13.28 -6.23 -10.57
C TYR A 308 14.80 -6.15 -10.42
N ALA A 309 15.45 -7.24 -10.01
CA ALA A 309 16.88 -7.25 -9.67
C ALA A 309 17.78 -7.81 -10.77
N TYR A 310 17.22 -8.12 -11.95
CA TYR A 310 17.97 -8.58 -13.14
C TYR A 310 18.91 -9.77 -12.89
N GLY A 311 18.50 -10.70 -12.05
CA GLY A 311 19.24 -11.90 -11.70
C GLY A 311 20.19 -11.77 -10.51
N ASP A 312 20.25 -10.61 -9.88
CA ASP A 312 21.11 -10.37 -8.71
C ASP A 312 20.36 -10.60 -7.39
N TYR A 313 20.47 -11.81 -6.83
CA TYR A 313 19.90 -12.12 -5.51
C TYR A 313 20.53 -11.30 -4.37
N GLU A 314 21.75 -10.78 -4.51
CA GLU A 314 22.38 -9.95 -3.48
C GLU A 314 21.59 -8.66 -3.23
N ALA A 315 20.83 -8.21 -4.20
CA ALA A 315 19.93 -7.06 -4.06
C ALA A 315 18.66 -7.35 -3.26
N ILE A 316 18.39 -8.61 -2.86
CA ILE A 316 17.14 -9.01 -2.23
C ILE A 316 17.35 -9.40 -0.78
N GLU A 317 16.58 -8.78 0.10
CA GLU A 317 16.37 -9.17 1.48
C GLU A 317 14.95 -9.76 1.57
N ALA A 318 14.79 -10.87 2.29
CA ALA A 318 13.49 -11.49 2.50
C ALA A 318 13.19 -11.59 3.99
N CYS A 319 11.90 -11.58 4.33
CA CYS A 319 11.46 -11.66 5.70
C CYS A 319 10.10 -12.38 5.80
N ILE A 320 9.93 -13.19 6.84
CA ILE A 320 8.61 -13.65 7.29
C ILE A 320 8.36 -13.03 8.64
N ILE A 321 7.19 -12.40 8.83
CA ILE A 321 6.76 -11.85 10.11
C ILE A 321 5.52 -12.60 10.57
N ALA A 322 5.62 -13.33 11.69
CA ALA A 322 4.55 -14.16 12.22
C ALA A 322 4.46 -14.11 13.73
N ALA A 323 3.30 -14.46 14.29
CA ALA A 323 3.16 -14.56 15.75
C ALA A 323 3.93 -15.76 16.32
N LYS A 324 4.04 -16.85 15.55
CA LYS A 324 4.68 -18.09 15.97
C LYS A 324 5.32 -18.81 14.79
N TYR A 325 6.29 -19.66 15.11
CA TYR A 325 6.93 -20.61 14.20
C TYR A 325 6.91 -22.01 14.83
N PRO A 326 6.76 -23.09 14.04
CA PRO A 326 6.97 -24.46 14.52
C PRO A 326 8.39 -24.68 15.05
N GLU A 327 8.56 -25.58 16.01
CA GLU A 327 9.89 -25.86 16.62
C GLU A 327 10.88 -26.45 15.60
N ASP A 328 10.40 -27.17 14.62
CA ASP A 328 11.18 -27.82 13.56
C ASP A 328 11.45 -26.94 12.33
N ILE A 329 10.96 -25.69 12.33
CA ILE A 329 11.10 -24.76 11.19
C ILE A 329 12.58 -24.58 10.80
N GLY A 330 13.50 -24.58 11.77
CA GLY A 330 14.93 -24.38 11.55
C GLY A 330 15.59 -25.44 10.68
N THR A 331 15.15 -26.70 10.77
CA THR A 331 15.65 -27.79 9.93
C THR A 331 15.27 -27.53 8.47
N TYR A 332 14.00 -27.30 8.21
CA TYR A 332 13.51 -26.99 6.86
C TYR A 332 14.13 -25.73 6.28
N TYR A 333 14.22 -24.68 7.10
CA TYR A 333 14.87 -23.40 6.74
C TYR A 333 16.28 -23.64 6.20
N SER A 334 17.12 -24.39 6.92
CA SER A 334 18.51 -24.65 6.55
C SER A 334 18.67 -25.45 5.25
N GLU A 335 17.67 -26.29 4.93
CA GLU A 335 17.66 -27.08 3.68
C GLU A 335 17.26 -26.25 2.46
N VAL A 336 16.26 -25.36 2.57
CA VAL A 336 15.63 -24.74 1.39
C VAL A 336 15.99 -23.29 1.17
N VAL A 337 16.45 -22.56 2.21
CA VAL A 337 16.75 -21.12 2.12
C VAL A 337 18.13 -20.92 1.54
N GLN A 338 18.31 -21.33 0.29
CA GLN A 338 19.58 -21.23 -0.43
C GLN A 338 19.33 -20.99 -1.92
N ARG A 339 20.08 -20.05 -2.50
CA ARG A 339 20.10 -19.82 -3.95
C ARG A 339 21.55 -19.66 -4.39
N TYR A 340 21.98 -20.52 -5.31
CA TYR A 340 23.30 -20.42 -5.95
C TYR A 340 23.12 -19.78 -7.32
N TYR A 341 23.89 -18.74 -7.60
CA TYR A 341 23.80 -18.00 -8.84
C TYR A 341 25.16 -17.48 -9.30
N THR A 342 25.25 -17.01 -10.51
CA THR A 342 26.46 -16.43 -11.08
C THR A 342 26.23 -14.98 -11.43
N LEU A 343 27.21 -14.14 -11.13
CA LEU A 343 27.17 -12.71 -11.44
C LEU A 343 28.41 -12.32 -12.27
N GLY A 344 28.18 -11.44 -13.27
CA GLY A 344 29.21 -10.95 -14.18
C GLY A 344 29.55 -11.91 -15.30
N SER A 345 30.35 -11.44 -16.25
CA SER A 345 30.77 -12.18 -17.44
C SER A 345 32.27 -12.44 -17.52
N HIS A 346 33.09 -11.53 -17.01
CA HIS A 346 34.54 -11.66 -17.04
C HIS A 346 35.18 -10.94 -15.84
N PRO A 347 35.56 -11.63 -14.76
CA PRO A 347 35.31 -13.04 -14.47
C PRO A 347 33.87 -13.29 -14.00
N VAL A 348 33.36 -14.48 -14.27
CA VAL A 348 32.14 -15.01 -13.64
C VAL A 348 32.40 -15.27 -12.16
N ARG A 349 31.52 -14.82 -11.30
CA ARG A 349 31.58 -15.03 -9.84
C ARG A 349 30.41 -15.90 -9.40
N ASN A 350 30.72 -17.00 -8.73
CA ASN A 350 29.69 -17.78 -8.04
C ASN A 350 29.30 -17.07 -6.76
N LYS A 351 28.02 -16.95 -6.53
CA LYS A 351 27.42 -16.30 -5.36
C LYS A 351 26.44 -17.24 -4.70
N HIS A 352 26.24 -17.04 -3.42
CA HIS A 352 25.26 -17.74 -2.60
C HIS A 352 24.39 -16.72 -1.89
N TRP A 353 23.08 -16.96 -1.90
CA TRP A 353 22.09 -16.16 -1.18
C TRP A 353 21.34 -17.03 -0.18
N SER A 354 21.20 -16.54 1.05
CA SER A 354 20.44 -17.16 2.14
C SER A 354 19.82 -16.08 3.07
N ASN A 355 19.51 -14.91 2.51
CA ASN A 355 19.09 -13.72 3.27
C ASN A 355 17.56 -13.69 3.49
N LEU A 356 17.03 -14.67 4.21
CA LEU A 356 15.67 -14.72 4.69
C LEU A 356 15.65 -14.58 6.21
N LYS A 357 15.03 -13.56 6.75
CA LYS A 357 14.83 -13.38 8.20
C LYS A 357 13.48 -13.93 8.65
N LEU A 358 13.45 -14.52 9.82
CA LEU A 358 12.22 -14.90 10.53
C LEU A 358 12.04 -13.96 11.72
N LEU A 359 11.02 -13.11 11.69
CA LEU A 359 10.71 -12.18 12.78
C LEU A 359 9.41 -12.62 13.47
N ARG A 360 9.48 -12.79 14.77
CA ARG A 360 8.30 -13.00 15.60
C ARG A 360 7.78 -11.65 16.06
N TYR A 361 6.51 -11.36 15.75
CA TYR A 361 5.86 -10.18 16.28
C TYR A 361 5.05 -10.48 17.55
N SER A 362 4.88 -9.47 18.39
CA SER A 362 3.91 -9.48 19.49
C SER A 362 3.35 -8.08 19.70
N TYR A 363 2.11 -8.03 20.15
CA TYR A 363 1.44 -6.78 20.50
C TYR A 363 1.49 -6.55 22.01
N ALA A 364 1.91 -5.36 22.43
CA ALA A 364 1.83 -4.87 23.80
C ALA A 364 1.72 -3.34 23.81
N ASP A 365 0.94 -2.80 24.70
CA ASP A 365 0.84 -1.36 25.00
C ASP A 365 0.56 -0.47 23.77
N GLY A 366 -0.19 -0.97 22.80
CA GLY A 366 -0.59 -0.21 21.60
C GLY A 366 0.41 -0.30 20.43
N GLU A 367 1.48 -1.06 20.55
CA GLU A 367 2.53 -1.19 19.55
C GLU A 367 2.86 -2.65 19.25
N LEU A 368 3.41 -2.89 18.05
CA LEU A 368 4.03 -4.16 17.72
C LEU A 368 5.52 -4.12 18.08
N SER A 369 5.98 -5.22 18.63
CA SER A 369 7.42 -5.49 18.83
C SER A 369 7.84 -6.64 17.94
N TYR A 370 9.09 -6.62 17.47
CA TYR A 370 9.64 -7.60 16.55
C TYR A 370 10.89 -8.23 17.18
N THR A 371 11.01 -9.54 17.08
CA THR A 371 12.16 -10.30 17.60
C THR A 371 12.69 -11.19 16.48
N ASP A 372 13.96 -11.06 16.15
CA ASP A 372 14.63 -11.95 15.21
C ASP A 372 14.77 -13.35 15.80
N VAL A 373 14.20 -14.33 15.16
CA VAL A 373 14.24 -15.76 15.52
C VAL A 373 14.81 -16.60 14.38
N THR A 374 15.52 -15.97 13.47
CA THR A 374 16.17 -16.62 12.32
C THR A 374 17.13 -17.69 12.80
N PRO A 375 17.03 -18.94 12.32
CA PRO A 375 18.00 -19.97 12.62
C PRO A 375 19.41 -19.54 12.22
N GLN A 376 20.39 -19.72 13.09
CA GLN A 376 21.79 -19.48 12.73
C GLN A 376 22.23 -20.62 11.83
N ASN A 377 22.46 -20.32 10.56
CA ASN A 377 23.11 -21.27 9.67
C ASN A 377 24.60 -21.34 10.06
N GLU A 378 25.01 -22.45 10.63
CA GLU A 378 26.42 -22.80 10.59
C GLU A 378 26.78 -23.06 9.12
N ILE A 379 27.33 -22.05 8.44
CA ILE A 379 27.89 -22.23 7.10
C ILE A 379 29.10 -23.13 7.30
N PRO A 380 29.14 -24.34 6.75
CA PRO A 380 30.39 -25.12 6.76
C PRO A 380 31.41 -24.33 5.93
N ASP A 381 32.57 -24.10 6.52
CA ASP A 381 33.73 -23.46 5.90
C ASP A 381 34.12 -24.08 4.54
#